data_0316b8bd441b5c6638e775eb9cfac962
#
_entry.id   0316b8bd441b5c6638e775eb9cfac962
#
_cell.length_a   1.000
_cell.length_b   1.000
_cell.length_c   1.000
_cell.angle_alpha   90.00
_cell.angle_beta   90.00
_cell.angle_gamma   90.00
#
_symmetry.space_group_name_H-M   'P 1'
#
loop_
_entity.id
_entity.type
_entity.pdbx_description
1 polymer ?
#
loop_
_entity_poly.entity_id
_entity_poly.type
_entity_poly.pdbx_seq_one_letter_code
_entity_poly.pdbx_strand_id
1 'polypeptide(L)'
;MVLQTLISIVALIVTLGILVTIHEYGHFWVARRCGVKVLRFSVGFGRPLKTWIGEDGVEYVIAAIPLGGYVKMLGQDDLRVADYDKAALSSQGQSWGAKSTGQRAAIAAAGPVANFLLAIFVFWLINIFYGVTGISPVVSGLLDESQSAHYDYTQNSQK
;
A
#
# COMPACT_ATOMS: atom_id res chain seq x y z
N MET A 1 25.58 -2.44 -16.78
CA MET A 1 25.11 -1.20 -16.15
C MET A 1 23.76 -0.74 -16.69
N VAL A 2 23.62 -0.40 -17.98
CA VAL A 2 22.35 0.14 -18.56
C VAL A 2 21.14 -0.77 -18.32
N LEU A 3 21.26 -2.07 -18.58
CA LEU A 3 20.18 -3.04 -18.37
C LEU A 3 19.73 -3.09 -16.89
N GLN A 4 20.66 -3.07 -15.96
CA GLN A 4 20.35 -3.12 -14.53
C GLN A 4 19.66 -1.84 -14.05
N THR A 5 20.07 -0.69 -14.55
CA THR A 5 19.40 0.59 -14.30
C THR A 5 17.98 0.57 -14.85
N LEU A 6 17.77 0.07 -16.06
CA LEU A 6 16.45 -0.04 -16.67
C LEU A 6 15.52 -0.97 -15.85
N ILE A 7 16.00 -2.14 -15.44
CA ILE A 7 15.26 -3.06 -14.57
C ILE A 7 14.87 -2.38 -13.26
N SER A 8 15.80 -1.66 -12.62
CA SER A 8 15.53 -0.94 -11.37
C SER A 8 14.45 0.14 -11.53
N ILE A 9 14.48 0.89 -12.63
CA ILE A 9 13.47 1.92 -12.94
C ILE A 9 12.09 1.26 -13.13
N VAL A 10 12.03 0.19 -13.92
CA VAL A 10 10.77 -0.53 -14.14
C VAL A 10 10.23 -1.11 -12.84
N ALA A 11 11.09 -1.73 -12.03
CA ALA A 11 10.71 -2.27 -10.73
C ALA A 11 10.18 -1.17 -9.79
N LEU A 12 10.81 0.00 -9.77
CA LEU A 12 10.35 1.14 -8.99
C LEU A 12 8.95 1.60 -9.42
N ILE A 13 8.73 1.76 -10.73
CA ILE A 13 7.43 2.19 -11.28
C ILE A 13 6.34 1.18 -10.94
N VAL A 14 6.61 -0.11 -11.10
CA VAL A 14 5.65 -1.18 -10.77
C VAL A 14 5.34 -1.18 -9.28
N THR A 15 6.34 -1.10 -8.43
CA THR A 15 6.17 -1.08 -6.97
C THR A 15 5.35 0.12 -6.51
N LEU A 16 5.67 1.32 -7.01
CA LEU A 16 4.90 2.52 -6.71
C LEU A 16 3.46 2.41 -7.22
N GLY A 17 3.26 1.88 -8.42
CA GLY A 17 1.93 1.65 -8.98
C GLY A 17 1.07 0.73 -8.11
N ILE A 18 1.64 -0.36 -7.60
CA ILE A 18 0.96 -1.28 -6.68
C ILE A 18 0.63 -0.59 -5.36
N LEU A 19 1.62 0.08 -4.73
CA LEU A 19 1.45 0.78 -3.46
C LEU A 19 0.35 1.83 -3.53
N VAL A 20 0.37 2.65 -4.58
CA VAL A 20 -0.64 3.69 -4.80
C VAL A 20 -2.02 3.08 -5.02
N THR A 21 -2.11 2.04 -5.85
CA THR A 21 -3.40 1.39 -6.13
C THR A 21 -4.03 0.82 -4.84
N ILE A 22 -3.25 0.15 -4.01
CA ILE A 22 -3.71 -0.40 -2.73
C ILE A 22 -4.09 0.71 -1.76
N HIS A 23 -3.30 1.80 -1.72
CA HIS A 23 -3.60 2.98 -0.92
C HIS A 23 -4.96 3.60 -1.27
N GLU A 24 -5.16 3.90 -2.54
CA GLU A 24 -6.42 4.48 -3.04
C GLU A 24 -7.59 3.52 -2.86
N TYR A 25 -7.34 2.21 -3.05
CA TYR A 25 -8.36 1.20 -2.80
C TYR A 25 -8.79 1.15 -1.33
N GLY A 26 -7.87 1.38 -0.39
CA GLY A 26 -8.19 1.53 1.03
C GLY A 26 -9.22 2.64 1.27
N HIS A 27 -8.96 3.84 0.75
CA HIS A 27 -9.89 4.98 0.83
C HIS A 27 -11.24 4.65 0.17
N PHE A 28 -11.20 4.09 -1.03
CA PHE A 28 -12.37 3.69 -1.80
C PHE A 28 -13.27 2.72 -1.02
N TRP A 29 -12.69 1.66 -0.48
CA TRP A 29 -13.42 0.62 0.21
C TRP A 29 -14.07 1.13 1.49
N VAL A 30 -13.34 1.87 2.33
CA VAL A 30 -13.86 2.42 3.59
C VAL A 30 -14.90 3.52 3.33
N ALA A 31 -14.70 4.38 2.33
CA ALA A 31 -15.68 5.39 1.94
C ALA A 31 -17.02 4.76 1.58
N ARG A 32 -17.02 3.71 0.79
CA ARG A 32 -18.24 2.97 0.43
C ARG A 32 -18.90 2.31 1.65
N ARG A 33 -18.11 1.73 2.56
CA ARG A 33 -18.62 1.16 3.83
C ARG A 33 -19.23 2.22 4.74
N CYS A 34 -18.72 3.43 4.72
CA CYS A 34 -19.31 4.58 5.42
C CYS A 34 -20.52 5.19 4.66
N GLY A 35 -20.92 4.64 3.53
CA GLY A 35 -22.03 5.14 2.73
C GLY A 35 -21.73 6.49 2.05
N VAL A 36 -20.46 6.77 1.74
CA VAL A 36 -20.07 7.89 0.89
C VAL A 36 -20.14 7.45 -0.58
N LYS A 37 -20.79 8.25 -1.43
CA LYS A 37 -20.82 7.97 -2.86
C LYS A 37 -19.46 8.33 -3.48
N VAL A 38 -18.78 7.33 -4.03
CA VAL A 38 -17.59 7.53 -4.83
C VAL A 38 -17.98 7.78 -6.27
N LEU A 39 -17.44 8.84 -6.85
CA LEU A 39 -17.72 9.29 -8.22
C LEU A 39 -16.65 8.77 -9.20
N ARG A 40 -15.37 8.77 -8.76
CA ARG A 40 -14.26 8.33 -9.59
C ARG A 40 -13.18 7.69 -8.74
N PHE A 41 -12.60 6.64 -9.30
CA PHE A 41 -11.39 5.96 -8.79
C PHE A 41 -10.31 6.03 -9.87
N SER A 42 -9.20 6.72 -9.60
CA SER A 42 -8.13 6.89 -10.56
C SER A 42 -6.82 6.32 -10.04
N VAL A 43 -6.18 5.49 -10.86
CA VAL A 43 -4.79 5.06 -10.67
C VAL A 43 -3.93 5.86 -11.63
N GLY A 44 -3.03 6.65 -11.07
CA GLY A 44 -2.21 7.58 -11.84
C GLY A 44 -2.81 8.99 -11.94
N PHE A 45 -2.00 9.89 -12.48
CA PHE A 45 -2.35 11.28 -12.77
C PHE A 45 -2.21 11.58 -14.26
N GLY A 46 -2.74 12.73 -14.67
CA GLY A 46 -2.60 13.27 -16.01
C GLY A 46 -3.62 12.72 -17.01
N ARG A 47 -3.17 12.51 -18.25
CA ARG A 47 -4.06 12.08 -19.34
C ARG A 47 -4.60 10.67 -19.09
N PRO A 48 -5.92 10.47 -19.15
CA PRO A 48 -6.50 9.15 -19.02
C PRO A 48 -6.11 8.27 -20.23
N LEU A 49 -5.55 7.10 -19.95
CA LEU A 49 -5.25 6.07 -20.95
C LEU A 49 -6.45 5.16 -21.17
N LYS A 50 -7.16 4.83 -20.10
CA LYS A 50 -8.37 4.02 -20.13
C LYS A 50 -9.36 4.54 -19.10
N THR A 51 -10.63 4.64 -19.52
CA THR A 51 -11.74 5.04 -18.66
C THR A 51 -12.93 4.12 -18.93
N TRP A 52 -13.58 3.67 -17.85
CA TRP A 52 -14.84 2.92 -17.96
C TRP A 52 -15.70 3.20 -16.74
N ILE A 53 -17.00 3.00 -16.87
CA ILE A 53 -17.96 3.13 -15.78
C ILE A 53 -18.29 1.72 -15.30
N GLY A 54 -18.13 1.47 -14.01
CA GLY A 54 -18.53 0.21 -13.38
C GLY A 54 -20.03 0.08 -13.22
N GLU A 55 -20.51 -1.11 -12.93
CA GLU A 55 -21.93 -1.37 -12.63
C GLU A 55 -22.44 -0.61 -11.41
N ASP A 56 -21.51 -0.22 -10.53
CA ASP A 56 -21.75 0.60 -9.33
C ASP A 56 -21.84 2.11 -9.63
N GLY A 57 -21.72 2.52 -10.89
CA GLY A 57 -21.75 3.90 -11.34
C GLY A 57 -20.48 4.68 -11.05
N VAL A 58 -19.41 4.04 -10.59
CA VAL A 58 -18.10 4.65 -10.38
C VAL A 58 -17.33 4.72 -11.70
N GLU A 59 -16.75 5.87 -11.99
CA GLU A 59 -15.83 6.02 -13.11
C GLU A 59 -14.42 5.54 -12.71
N TYR A 60 -13.94 4.48 -13.33
CA TYR A 60 -12.60 3.95 -13.14
C TYR A 60 -11.66 4.49 -14.21
N VAL A 61 -10.51 4.99 -13.80
CA VAL A 61 -9.53 5.62 -14.69
C VAL A 61 -8.14 5.04 -14.45
N ILE A 62 -7.46 4.70 -15.54
CA ILE A 62 -6.02 4.44 -15.56
C ILE A 62 -5.38 5.60 -16.30
N ALA A 63 -4.50 6.35 -15.62
CA ALA A 63 -3.84 7.52 -16.18
C ALA A 63 -2.36 7.24 -16.51
N ALA A 64 -1.77 8.15 -17.30
CA ALA A 64 -0.46 7.93 -17.90
C ALA A 64 0.72 7.99 -16.92
N ILE A 65 0.57 8.70 -15.80
CA ILE A 65 1.64 8.92 -14.83
C ILE A 65 1.37 8.09 -13.58
N PRO A 66 2.06 6.96 -13.35
CA PRO A 66 1.76 6.04 -12.25
C PRO A 66 2.35 6.47 -10.89
N LEU A 67 2.52 7.77 -10.67
CA LEU A 67 3.13 8.35 -9.46
C LEU A 67 2.09 8.79 -8.43
N GLY A 68 0.88 8.26 -8.49
CA GLY A 68 -0.19 8.64 -7.56
C GLY A 68 -1.53 8.10 -8.00
N GLY A 69 -2.58 8.56 -7.35
CA GLY A 69 -3.96 8.26 -7.66
C GLY A 69 -4.89 9.18 -6.88
N TYR A 70 -6.18 8.99 -7.03
CA TYR A 70 -7.17 9.67 -6.20
C TYR A 70 -8.53 8.97 -6.24
N VAL A 71 -9.24 9.11 -5.13
CA VAL A 71 -10.63 8.70 -5.01
C VAL A 71 -11.48 9.97 -4.90
N LYS A 72 -12.32 10.23 -5.89
CA LYS A 72 -13.22 11.37 -5.87
C LYS A 72 -14.52 11.00 -5.18
N MET A 73 -14.78 11.62 -4.05
CA MET A 73 -15.96 11.40 -3.24
C MET A 73 -16.93 12.57 -3.38
N LEU A 74 -18.23 12.28 -3.31
CA LEU A 74 -19.24 13.31 -3.35
C LEU A 74 -19.09 14.28 -2.17
N GLY A 75 -19.08 15.60 -2.46
CA GLY A 75 -18.96 16.65 -1.44
C GLY A 75 -17.57 16.90 -0.89
N GLN A 76 -16.54 16.30 -1.49
CA GLN A 76 -15.15 16.61 -1.25
C GLN A 76 -14.66 17.54 -2.38
N ASP A 77 -14.53 18.82 -2.09
CA ASP A 77 -13.93 19.90 -2.94
C ASP A 77 -14.47 20.09 -4.38
N ASP A 78 -15.69 19.67 -4.69
CA ASP A 78 -16.18 19.72 -6.05
C ASP A 78 -17.20 20.83 -6.30
N LEU A 79 -16.70 21.98 -6.73
CA LEU A 79 -17.51 23.10 -7.25
C LEU A 79 -18.13 22.84 -8.64
N ARG A 80 -17.86 21.66 -9.24
CA ARG A 80 -18.23 21.34 -10.63
C ARG A 80 -19.31 20.27 -10.80
N VAL A 81 -19.74 19.62 -9.73
CA VAL A 81 -20.94 18.79 -9.80
C VAL A 81 -22.12 19.74 -9.76
N ALA A 82 -22.98 19.68 -10.76
CA ALA A 82 -24.15 20.55 -10.85
C ALA A 82 -24.89 20.59 -9.50
N ASP A 83 -25.28 21.77 -9.05
CA ASP A 83 -25.82 21.99 -7.70
C ASP A 83 -27.05 21.11 -7.38
N TYR A 84 -27.71 20.61 -8.42
CA TYR A 84 -28.83 19.67 -8.33
C TYR A 84 -28.45 18.32 -7.72
N ASP A 85 -27.31 17.73 -8.14
CA ASP A 85 -26.87 16.43 -7.65
C ASP A 85 -26.34 16.52 -6.22
N LYS A 86 -25.73 17.64 -5.86
CA LYS A 86 -25.23 17.88 -4.50
C LYS A 86 -26.36 17.95 -3.47
N ALA A 87 -27.41 18.70 -3.77
CA ALA A 87 -28.54 18.86 -2.87
C ALA A 87 -29.31 17.53 -2.67
N ALA A 88 -29.57 16.82 -3.76
CA ALA A 88 -30.28 15.54 -3.74
C ALA A 88 -29.50 14.45 -3.00
N LEU A 89 -28.19 14.37 -3.20
CA LEU A 89 -27.33 13.34 -2.60
C LEU A 89 -26.88 13.71 -1.19
N SER A 90 -26.76 15.01 -0.86
CA SER A 90 -26.51 15.45 0.51
C SER A 90 -27.70 15.16 1.42
N SER A 91 -28.93 15.30 0.90
CA SER A 91 -30.14 14.95 1.65
C SER A 91 -30.24 13.45 1.98
N GLN A 92 -29.59 12.59 1.19
CA GLN A 92 -29.49 11.15 1.42
C GLN A 92 -28.31 10.75 2.33
N GLY A 93 -27.54 11.70 2.85
CA GLY A 93 -26.38 11.41 3.70
C GLY A 93 -25.19 10.76 2.98
N GLN A 94 -25.14 10.79 1.65
CA GLN A 94 -24.08 10.15 0.85
C GLN A 94 -22.86 11.05 0.60
N SER A 95 -22.91 12.31 1.05
CA SER A 95 -21.81 13.26 0.92
C SER A 95 -20.74 13.02 1.99
N TRP A 96 -19.48 13.24 1.67
CA TRP A 96 -18.37 13.30 2.61
C TRP A 96 -18.66 14.26 3.77
N GLY A 97 -19.18 15.47 3.46
CA GLY A 97 -19.49 16.48 4.47
C GLY A 97 -20.61 16.08 5.44
N ALA A 98 -21.49 15.16 5.07
CA ALA A 98 -22.56 14.65 5.91
C ALA A 98 -22.09 13.55 6.88
N LYS A 99 -20.85 13.09 6.77
CA LYS A 99 -20.32 12.02 7.62
C LYS A 99 -19.78 12.54 8.94
N SER A 100 -19.87 11.70 9.99
CA SER A 100 -19.29 12.03 11.28
C SER A 100 -17.76 12.18 11.20
N THR A 101 -17.18 12.91 12.15
CA THR A 101 -15.73 13.11 12.23
C THR A 101 -14.97 11.77 12.28
N GLY A 102 -15.50 10.78 13.03
CA GLY A 102 -14.90 9.45 13.10
C GLY A 102 -14.90 8.72 11.76
N GLN A 103 -16.02 8.80 10.99
CA GLN A 103 -16.09 8.20 9.66
C GLN A 103 -15.10 8.86 8.69
N ARG A 104 -15.00 10.20 8.72
CA ARG A 104 -14.02 10.93 7.89
C ARG A 104 -12.59 10.57 8.25
N ALA A 105 -12.28 10.47 9.55
CA ALA A 105 -10.97 10.04 10.02
C ALA A 105 -10.66 8.59 9.60
N ALA A 106 -11.63 7.67 9.70
CA ALA A 106 -11.47 6.29 9.24
C ALA A 106 -11.18 6.21 7.74
N ILE A 107 -11.91 6.98 6.92
CA ILE A 107 -11.66 7.04 5.47
C ILE A 107 -10.26 7.60 5.20
N ALA A 108 -9.84 8.67 5.90
CA ALA A 108 -8.52 9.26 5.73
C ALA A 108 -7.37 8.31 6.13
N ALA A 109 -7.56 7.53 7.20
CA ALA A 109 -6.58 6.56 7.66
C ALA A 109 -6.54 5.27 6.81
N ALA A 110 -7.59 5.00 6.03
CA ALA A 110 -7.75 3.73 5.31
C ALA A 110 -6.65 3.47 4.27
N GLY A 111 -6.18 4.50 3.57
CA GLY A 111 -5.08 4.39 2.62
C GLY A 111 -3.77 3.91 3.27
N PRO A 112 -3.23 4.64 4.25
CA PRO A 112 -2.06 4.21 5.00
C PRO A 112 -2.22 2.82 5.63
N VAL A 113 -3.37 2.52 6.23
CA VAL A 113 -3.65 1.21 6.83
C VAL A 113 -3.59 0.10 5.77
N ALA A 114 -4.15 0.31 4.58
CA ALA A 114 -4.09 -0.64 3.48
C ALA A 114 -2.64 -0.94 3.06
N ASN A 115 -1.76 0.07 3.01
CA ASN A 115 -0.35 -0.11 2.72
C ASN A 115 0.38 -0.87 3.84
N PHE A 116 0.06 -0.64 5.11
CA PHE A 116 0.59 -1.43 6.22
C PHE A 116 0.17 -2.91 6.12
N LEU A 117 -1.08 -3.17 5.81
CA LEU A 117 -1.56 -4.55 5.62
C LEU A 117 -0.87 -5.22 4.44
N LEU A 118 -0.66 -4.50 3.34
CA LEU A 118 0.12 -5.00 2.20
C LEU A 118 1.56 -5.32 2.62
N ALA A 119 2.23 -4.44 3.36
CA ALA A 119 3.59 -4.67 3.83
C ALA A 119 3.70 -5.92 4.72
N ILE A 120 2.77 -6.10 5.67
CA ILE A 120 2.69 -7.29 6.51
C ILE A 120 2.48 -8.54 5.65
N PHE A 121 1.58 -8.49 4.69
CA PHE A 121 1.29 -9.60 3.80
C PHE A 121 2.50 -9.99 2.94
N VAL A 122 3.18 -9.02 2.34
CA VAL A 122 4.39 -9.26 1.53
C VAL A 122 5.51 -9.82 2.39
N PHE A 123 5.72 -9.26 3.60
CA PHE A 123 6.73 -9.77 4.53
C PHE A 123 6.43 -11.21 4.96
N TRP A 124 5.17 -11.53 5.23
CA TRP A 124 4.73 -12.88 5.54
C TRP A 124 5.00 -13.86 4.39
N LEU A 125 4.70 -13.48 3.14
CA LEU A 125 5.03 -14.27 1.96
C LEU A 125 6.53 -14.51 1.82
N ILE A 126 7.35 -13.48 1.99
CA ILE A 126 8.81 -13.61 1.93
C ILE A 126 9.29 -14.62 2.95
N ASN A 127 8.81 -14.56 4.20
CA ASN A 127 9.20 -15.52 5.24
C ASN A 127 8.77 -16.97 4.93
N ILE A 128 7.63 -17.17 4.27
CA ILE A 128 7.21 -18.53 3.87
C ILE A 128 8.12 -19.09 2.76
N PHE A 129 8.45 -18.27 1.76
CA PHE A 129 9.18 -18.77 0.59
C PHE A 129 10.70 -18.81 0.79
N TYR A 130 11.27 -17.90 1.57
CA TYR A 130 12.73 -17.77 1.76
C TYR A 130 13.19 -18.20 3.15
N GLY A 131 12.27 -18.43 4.09
CA GLY A 131 12.61 -18.74 5.48
C GLY A 131 13.12 -17.52 6.24
N VAL A 132 13.26 -17.68 7.56
CA VAL A 132 13.92 -16.68 8.43
C VAL A 132 15.36 -17.10 8.57
N THR A 133 16.31 -16.29 8.12
CA THR A 133 17.72 -16.48 8.46
C THR A 133 17.87 -16.27 9.97
N GLY A 134 17.85 -17.36 10.72
CA GLY A 134 18.15 -17.33 12.14
C GLY A 134 19.59 -16.84 12.34
N ILE A 135 19.77 -15.78 13.10
CA ILE A 135 21.08 -15.42 13.62
C ILE A 135 21.44 -16.55 14.58
N SER A 136 22.40 -17.40 14.19
CA SER A 136 22.97 -18.34 15.12
C SER A 136 23.50 -17.53 16.30
N PRO A 137 23.09 -17.81 17.55
CA PRO A 137 23.63 -17.10 18.67
C PRO A 137 25.12 -17.55 18.82
N VAL A 138 25.99 -16.73 18.25
CA VAL A 138 27.43 -16.88 18.54
C VAL A 138 27.59 -16.39 19.96
N VAL A 139 27.64 -17.33 20.88
CA VAL A 139 28.13 -17.08 22.25
C VAL A 139 29.63 -16.88 22.12
N SER A 140 30.06 -15.71 21.64
CA SER A 140 31.44 -15.26 21.73
C SER A 140 31.64 -14.64 23.11
N GLY A 141 31.91 -15.48 24.09
CA GLY A 141 32.23 -14.98 25.42
C GLY A 141 32.37 -16.12 26.39
N LEU A 142 33.58 -16.22 26.94
CA LEU A 142 33.97 -17.10 28.03
C LEU A 142 34.30 -18.54 27.61
N LEU A 143 35.12 -18.69 26.58
CA LEU A 143 36.08 -19.78 26.69
C LEU A 143 37.26 -19.21 27.50
N ASP A 144 37.38 -19.65 28.74
CA ASP A 144 38.58 -19.49 29.54
C ASP A 144 39.78 -19.92 28.68
N GLU A 145 40.90 -19.19 28.75
CA GLU A 145 42.11 -19.44 27.96
C GLU A 145 42.57 -20.90 28.04
N SER A 146 42.22 -21.61 29.12
CA SER A 146 42.45 -23.04 29.32
C SER A 146 41.68 -23.96 28.36
N GLN A 147 40.49 -23.54 27.86
CA GLN A 147 39.68 -24.34 26.93
C GLN A 147 40.05 -24.11 25.46
N SER A 148 40.59 -22.96 25.11
CA SER A 148 41.08 -22.70 23.75
C SER A 148 42.31 -23.54 23.43
N ALA A 149 43.21 -23.75 24.40
CA ALA A 149 44.37 -24.61 24.27
C ALA A 149 43.98 -26.10 24.05
N HIS A 150 42.88 -26.56 24.65
CA HIS A 150 42.42 -27.95 24.48
C HIS A 150 41.82 -28.21 23.10
N TYR A 151 41.18 -27.22 22.48
CA TYR A 151 40.63 -27.35 21.12
C TYR A 151 41.72 -27.44 20.05
N ASP A 152 42.82 -26.70 20.19
CA ASP A 152 43.96 -26.74 19.27
C ASP A 152 44.73 -28.09 19.31
N TYR A 153 44.83 -28.72 20.49
CA TYR A 153 45.44 -30.02 20.61
C TYR A 153 44.66 -31.16 19.95
N THR A 154 43.34 -31.12 19.95
CA THR A 154 42.49 -32.14 19.32
C THR A 154 42.44 -32.04 17.80
N GLN A 155 42.56 -30.86 17.22
CA GLN A 155 42.64 -30.67 15.77
C GLN A 155 43.99 -31.05 15.17
N ASN A 156 45.10 -30.88 15.93
CA ASN A 156 46.46 -31.24 15.47
C ASN A 156 46.80 -32.72 15.60
N SER A 157 46.06 -33.50 16.37
CA SER A 157 46.29 -34.95 16.50
C SER A 157 45.56 -35.79 15.47
N GLN A 158 44.81 -35.16 14.53
CA GLN A 158 44.10 -35.84 13.43
C GLN A 158 44.70 -35.54 12.04
N LYS A 159 45.91 -34.98 11.99
CA LYS A 159 46.74 -34.89 10.79
C LYS A 159 47.93 -35.83 10.97
#